data_951498d8054a5a5f5046e2f1ad42a2a6
#
_entry.id   951498d8054a5a5f5046e2f1ad42a2a6
#
_cell.length_a   1.000
_cell.length_b   1.000
_cell.length_c   1.000
_cell.angle_alpha   90.00
_cell.angle_beta   90.00
_cell.angle_gamma   90.00
#
_symmetry.space_group_name_H-M   'P 1'
#
loop_
_entity.id
_entity.type
_entity.pdbx_description
1 polymer ?
#
loop_
_entity_poly.entity_id
_entity_poly.type
_entity_poly.pdbx_seq_one_letter_code
_entity_poly.pdbx_strand_id
1 'polypeptide(L)'
;MPIIPVIVLLVIVSTFSLPVHYSSVNTSQLPPTGITWVTKPLQQVYNVIQNRFIGLIPGNYTEPSSSDYSTMNTVLGLIDTGVSQSDAGSILSASKVATQLNYQLIPVNDSATGNKYYVLMENTTVNRGWGSYLFAAEMSPSRTPVIIEAPHPVTDFNSQEIAYTIFTSAYPHVTALLVSGVERTLGPNGETDMAHRTQSIFETAHEAFTKFGSVVIQIHGFDASHHPTEPLVVLSDGDGGINGALQAIASHLEDANLSIGIFDGFTHEKLGAQKNVQGRYARAFGAGFVHSEISSIVVYNDTMITQYEQSLTQSILNNFGFPAYQIDIKIPIIALGIMSFFFVANYRFSKTRPD
;
A
#
# COMPACT_ATOMS: atom_id res chain seq x y z
N MET A 1 13.00 -57.52 -32.51
CA MET A 1 13.02 -56.59 -31.36
C MET A 1 14.07 -55.54 -31.64
N PRO A 2 13.74 -54.29 -31.91
CA PRO A 2 14.71 -53.23 -32.06
C PRO A 2 14.97 -52.58 -30.69
N ILE A 3 16.25 -52.43 -30.36
CA ILE A 3 16.79 -51.81 -29.17
C ILE A 3 16.69 -50.27 -29.36
N ILE A 4 15.91 -49.60 -28.53
CA ILE A 4 15.83 -48.11 -28.49
C ILE A 4 16.96 -47.61 -27.58
N PRO A 5 17.88 -46.78 -28.06
CA PRO A 5 18.88 -46.16 -27.20
C PRO A 5 18.23 -45.09 -26.33
N VAL A 6 18.32 -45.26 -25.03
CA VAL A 6 17.97 -44.22 -24.04
C VAL A 6 19.10 -43.18 -24.00
N ILE A 7 18.85 -42.00 -24.54
CA ILE A 7 19.77 -40.85 -24.38
C ILE A 7 19.49 -40.23 -23.04
N VAL A 8 20.38 -40.41 -22.07
CA VAL A 8 20.40 -39.71 -20.79
C VAL A 8 21.01 -38.34 -21.03
N LEU A 9 20.20 -37.29 -20.97
CA LEU A 9 20.67 -35.92 -21.04
C LEU A 9 21.11 -35.48 -19.64
N LEU A 10 22.43 -35.43 -19.41
CA LEU A 10 23.03 -34.94 -18.18
C LEU A 10 23.00 -33.41 -18.23
N VAL A 11 22.10 -32.79 -17.49
CA VAL A 11 22.09 -31.33 -17.31
C VAL A 11 23.09 -31.01 -16.18
N ILE A 12 24.26 -30.53 -16.55
CA ILE A 12 25.25 -29.97 -15.60
C ILE A 12 24.78 -28.55 -15.29
N VAL A 13 24.17 -28.35 -14.12
CA VAL A 13 23.91 -27.02 -13.56
C VAL A 13 25.23 -26.53 -12.94
N SER A 14 26.02 -25.79 -13.71
CA SER A 14 27.15 -25.04 -13.16
C SER A 14 26.61 -23.82 -12.41
N THR A 15 26.70 -23.84 -11.08
CA THR A 15 26.46 -22.66 -10.25
C THR A 15 27.60 -21.66 -10.44
N PHE A 16 27.42 -20.74 -11.38
CA PHE A 16 28.27 -19.54 -11.43
C PHE A 16 27.76 -18.58 -10.37
N SER A 17 28.49 -18.50 -9.25
CA SER A 17 28.36 -17.37 -8.31
C SER A 17 29.03 -16.15 -8.94
N LEU A 18 28.22 -15.27 -9.53
CA LEU A 18 28.70 -13.96 -9.94
C LEU A 18 28.91 -13.11 -8.68
N PRO A 19 30.03 -12.36 -8.58
CA PRO A 19 30.23 -11.45 -7.47
C PRO A 19 29.12 -10.38 -7.53
N VAL A 20 28.30 -10.31 -6.48
CA VAL A 20 27.31 -9.26 -6.29
C VAL A 20 28.06 -7.99 -5.94
N HIS A 21 28.27 -7.10 -6.90
CA HIS A 21 28.70 -5.75 -6.61
C HIS A 21 27.52 -4.99 -5.99
N TYR A 22 27.57 -4.83 -4.66
CA TYR A 22 26.72 -3.89 -3.95
C TYR A 22 27.16 -2.46 -4.32
N SER A 23 26.57 -1.89 -5.34
CA SER A 23 26.56 -0.43 -5.46
C SER A 23 25.41 0.08 -4.60
N SER A 24 25.74 0.52 -3.39
CA SER A 24 24.83 1.24 -2.52
C SER A 24 24.59 2.64 -3.14
N VAL A 25 23.70 2.73 -4.11
CA VAL A 25 23.16 4.02 -4.54
C VAL A 25 22.03 4.37 -3.56
N ASN A 26 22.43 4.85 -2.40
CA ASN A 26 21.50 5.38 -1.41
C ASN A 26 21.23 6.86 -1.72
N THR A 27 20.66 7.13 -2.90
CA THR A 27 20.16 8.44 -3.23
C THR A 27 18.66 8.46 -2.96
N SER A 28 18.28 8.81 -1.72
CA SER A 28 16.95 9.34 -1.48
C SER A 28 16.78 10.56 -2.39
N GLN A 29 15.77 10.58 -3.23
CA GLN A 29 15.46 11.78 -4.00
C GLN A 29 15.05 12.87 -3.01
N LEU A 30 15.76 13.98 -3.04
CA LEU A 30 15.40 15.15 -2.26
C LEU A 30 14.05 15.71 -2.75
N PRO A 31 13.26 16.32 -1.86
CA PRO A 31 12.00 16.94 -2.27
C PRO A 31 12.24 18.02 -3.35
N PRO A 32 11.26 18.22 -4.25
CA PRO A 32 11.38 19.16 -5.35
C PRO A 32 11.76 20.57 -4.89
N THR A 33 12.67 21.22 -5.62
CA THR A 33 13.05 22.63 -5.39
C THR A 33 11.95 23.59 -5.88
N GLY A 34 11.83 24.76 -5.26
CA GLY A 34 10.85 25.77 -5.66
C GLY A 34 9.49 25.64 -4.96
N ILE A 35 9.31 24.65 -4.09
CA ILE A 35 8.11 24.50 -3.26
C ILE A 35 8.25 25.37 -1.99
N THR A 36 7.20 26.12 -1.66
CA THR A 36 7.13 26.87 -0.38
C THR A 36 6.60 25.95 0.71
N TRP A 37 7.46 25.63 1.66
CA TRP A 37 7.16 24.72 2.77
C TRP A 37 6.61 25.47 3.97
N VAL A 38 5.52 24.98 4.56
CA VAL A 38 5.01 25.42 5.85
C VAL A 38 5.72 24.65 6.95
N THR A 39 6.53 25.33 7.79
CA THR A 39 7.23 24.69 8.91
C THR A 39 6.33 24.69 10.13
N LYS A 40 5.88 23.52 10.56
CA LYS A 40 5.09 23.27 11.77
C LYS A 40 5.09 21.76 12.09
N PRO A 41 4.74 21.34 13.32
CA PRO A 41 4.59 19.91 13.61
C PRO A 41 3.55 19.26 12.69
N LEU A 42 3.89 18.15 12.05
CA LEU A 42 2.96 17.41 11.20
C LEU A 42 1.72 16.96 12.00
N GLN A 43 1.90 16.58 13.27
CA GLN A 43 0.81 16.24 14.17
C GLN A 43 -0.26 17.34 14.29
N GLN A 44 0.12 18.62 14.24
CA GLN A 44 -0.88 19.70 14.26
C GLN A 44 -1.75 19.72 13.01
N VAL A 45 -1.17 19.36 11.85
CA VAL A 45 -1.95 19.23 10.61
C VAL A 45 -2.86 18.00 10.69
N TYR A 46 -2.33 16.91 11.21
CA TYR A 46 -3.07 15.67 11.37
C TYR A 46 -4.24 15.81 12.35
N ASN A 47 -4.06 16.54 13.45
CA ASN A 47 -5.15 16.85 14.38
C ASN A 47 -6.30 17.64 13.70
N VAL A 48 -5.98 18.49 12.72
CA VAL A 48 -7.04 19.18 11.93
C VAL A 48 -7.82 18.16 11.10
N ILE A 49 -7.15 17.16 10.52
CA ILE A 49 -7.80 16.08 9.76
C ILE A 49 -8.75 15.28 10.66
N GLN A 50 -8.27 14.84 11.82
CA GLN A 50 -9.04 14.04 12.78
C GLN A 50 -10.29 14.76 13.29
N ASN A 51 -10.17 16.05 13.58
CA ASN A 51 -11.29 16.88 14.04
C ASN A 51 -12.36 17.12 12.96
N ARG A 52 -12.21 16.52 11.78
CA ARG A 52 -13.13 16.68 10.64
C ARG A 52 -13.83 15.40 10.24
N PHE A 53 -13.56 14.28 10.89
CA PHE A 53 -14.22 13.02 10.54
C PHE A 53 -15.75 13.12 10.75
N ILE A 54 -16.50 12.88 9.69
CA ILE A 54 -17.95 12.80 9.74
C ILE A 54 -18.33 11.51 10.47
N GLY A 55 -19.13 11.66 11.52
CA GLY A 55 -19.42 10.62 12.50
C GLY A 55 -18.98 11.01 13.90
N LEU A 56 -17.82 11.67 14.05
CA LEU A 56 -17.43 12.38 15.29
C LEU A 56 -18.03 13.77 15.36
N ILE A 57 -18.25 14.42 14.21
CA ILE A 57 -18.96 15.71 14.11
C ILE A 57 -20.20 15.54 13.22
N PRO A 58 -21.22 16.41 13.40
CA PRO A 58 -22.35 16.42 12.48
C PRO A 58 -21.91 16.67 11.04
N GLY A 59 -22.46 15.91 10.11
CA GLY A 59 -22.20 16.02 8.68
C GLY A 59 -22.83 14.88 7.90
N ASN A 60 -22.88 15.04 6.58
CA ASN A 60 -23.36 14.01 5.68
C ASN A 60 -22.29 13.72 4.63
N TYR A 61 -22.07 12.46 4.36
CA TYR A 61 -21.27 12.04 3.23
C TYR A 61 -21.90 12.53 1.93
N THR A 62 -21.06 13.04 1.03
CA THR A 62 -21.49 13.48 -0.30
C THR A 62 -20.87 12.56 -1.34
N GLU A 63 -21.71 11.89 -2.13
CA GLU A 63 -21.24 11.04 -3.23
C GLU A 63 -20.47 11.88 -4.26
N PRO A 64 -19.23 11.46 -4.62
CA PRO A 64 -18.48 12.10 -5.69
C PRO A 64 -19.14 11.85 -7.05
N SER A 65 -19.12 12.86 -7.93
CA SER A 65 -19.52 12.71 -9.32
C SER A 65 -18.40 12.10 -10.17
N SER A 66 -18.71 11.65 -11.39
CA SER A 66 -17.71 11.15 -12.33
C SER A 66 -16.61 12.17 -12.64
N SER A 67 -16.95 13.46 -12.66
CA SER A 67 -15.96 14.53 -12.84
C SER A 67 -15.04 14.68 -11.62
N ASP A 68 -15.57 14.47 -10.40
CA ASP A 68 -14.76 14.52 -9.17
C ASP A 68 -13.73 13.40 -9.15
N TYR A 69 -14.11 12.17 -9.52
CA TYR A 69 -13.16 11.05 -9.65
C TYR A 69 -12.07 11.36 -10.67
N SER A 70 -12.44 11.85 -11.87
CA SER A 70 -11.46 12.17 -12.92
C SER A 70 -10.49 13.27 -12.49
N THR A 71 -11.02 14.31 -11.82
CA THR A 71 -10.20 15.41 -11.32
C THR A 71 -9.27 14.94 -10.18
N MET A 72 -9.77 14.14 -9.24
CA MET A 72 -8.95 13.59 -8.16
C MET A 72 -7.86 12.68 -8.71
N ASN A 73 -8.16 11.81 -9.66
CA ASN A 73 -7.17 10.97 -10.31
C ASN A 73 -6.05 11.80 -10.98
N THR A 74 -6.42 12.93 -11.59
CA THR A 74 -5.42 13.88 -12.14
C THR A 74 -4.54 14.48 -11.03
N VAL A 75 -5.13 14.90 -9.90
CA VAL A 75 -4.38 15.43 -8.75
C VAL A 75 -3.38 14.40 -8.22
N LEU A 76 -3.85 13.17 -7.98
CA LEU A 76 -3.04 12.10 -7.42
C LEU A 76 -1.92 11.67 -8.37
N GLY A 77 -2.19 11.59 -9.66
CA GLY A 77 -1.17 11.30 -10.68
C GLY A 77 -0.08 12.37 -10.76
N LEU A 78 -0.46 13.65 -10.61
CA LEU A 78 0.50 14.76 -10.54
C LEU A 78 1.32 14.71 -9.24
N ILE A 79 0.73 14.34 -8.09
CA ILE A 79 1.47 14.15 -6.85
C ILE A 79 2.44 12.98 -6.99
N ASP A 80 2.01 11.84 -7.50
CA ASP A 80 2.85 10.67 -7.73
C ASP A 80 4.07 11.02 -8.62
N THR A 81 3.83 11.73 -9.73
CA THR A 81 4.90 12.23 -10.61
C THR A 81 5.84 13.19 -9.87
N GLY A 82 5.25 14.16 -9.15
CA GLY A 82 6.01 15.17 -8.43
C GLY A 82 6.92 14.60 -7.35
N VAL A 83 6.44 13.57 -6.63
CA VAL A 83 7.22 12.89 -5.57
C VAL A 83 8.24 11.94 -6.19
N SER A 84 7.82 11.05 -7.10
CA SER A 84 8.69 10.00 -7.67
C SER A 84 9.80 10.55 -8.56
N GLN A 85 9.60 11.72 -9.21
CA GLN A 85 10.56 12.35 -10.11
C GLN A 85 11.18 13.62 -9.54
N SER A 86 10.84 14.02 -8.31
CA SER A 86 11.24 15.30 -7.70
C SER A 86 10.85 16.51 -8.57
N ASP A 87 9.67 16.46 -9.21
CA ASP A 87 9.18 17.49 -10.11
C ASP A 87 8.28 18.50 -9.39
N ALA A 88 8.84 19.68 -9.10
CA ALA A 88 8.11 20.79 -8.50
C ALA A 88 6.95 21.28 -9.39
N GLY A 89 7.07 21.20 -10.70
CA GLY A 89 6.04 21.62 -11.65
C GLY A 89 4.77 20.76 -11.51
N SER A 90 4.92 19.46 -11.37
CA SER A 90 3.81 18.52 -11.11
C SER A 90 3.15 18.80 -9.78
N ILE A 91 3.89 19.03 -8.70
CA ILE A 91 3.32 19.39 -7.39
C ILE A 91 2.53 20.70 -7.44
N LEU A 92 3.08 21.75 -8.09
CA LEU A 92 2.37 23.00 -8.26
C LEU A 92 1.10 22.86 -9.10
N SER A 93 1.16 22.03 -10.14
CA SER A 93 -0.01 21.69 -10.97
C SER A 93 -1.06 20.91 -10.17
N ALA A 94 -0.64 19.92 -9.37
CA ALA A 94 -1.53 19.20 -8.46
C ALA A 94 -2.25 20.13 -7.48
N SER A 95 -1.51 21.05 -6.86
CA SER A 95 -2.08 22.05 -5.96
C SER A 95 -3.14 22.91 -6.63
N LYS A 96 -2.90 23.33 -7.87
CA LYS A 96 -3.86 24.12 -8.66
C LYS A 96 -5.09 23.32 -9.05
N VAL A 97 -4.94 22.06 -9.49
CA VAL A 97 -6.06 21.21 -9.89
C VAL A 97 -6.90 20.82 -8.66
N ALA A 98 -6.26 20.56 -7.51
CA ALA A 98 -6.94 20.22 -6.27
C ALA A 98 -7.96 21.29 -5.83
N THR A 99 -7.71 22.56 -6.11
CA THR A 99 -8.66 23.64 -5.79
C THR A 99 -10.00 23.51 -6.49
N GLN A 100 -10.06 22.84 -7.66
CA GLN A 100 -11.31 22.59 -8.38
C GLN A 100 -12.22 21.63 -7.60
N LEU A 101 -11.62 20.79 -6.75
CA LEU A 101 -12.34 19.90 -5.82
C LEU A 101 -12.49 20.50 -4.42
N ASN A 102 -12.20 21.78 -4.20
CA ASN A 102 -12.09 22.35 -2.86
C ASN A 102 -11.14 21.55 -1.95
N TYR A 103 -10.08 20.97 -2.50
CA TYR A 103 -8.96 20.42 -1.78
C TYR A 103 -7.80 21.40 -1.76
N GLN A 104 -6.96 21.29 -0.73
CA GLN A 104 -5.68 21.97 -0.64
C GLN A 104 -4.55 20.96 -0.54
N LEU A 105 -3.46 21.21 -1.24
CA LEU A 105 -2.21 20.47 -1.12
C LEU A 105 -1.23 21.31 -0.33
N ILE A 106 -0.90 20.87 0.88
CA ILE A 106 -0.06 21.62 1.84
C ILE A 106 1.31 20.96 1.91
N PRO A 107 2.39 21.63 1.45
CA PRO A 107 3.75 21.16 1.69
C PRO A 107 4.15 21.44 3.13
N VAL A 108 4.41 20.43 3.93
CA VAL A 108 4.74 20.52 5.35
C VAL A 108 6.19 20.09 5.58
N ASN A 109 6.99 21.00 6.16
CA ASN A 109 8.27 20.66 6.77
C ASN A 109 8.01 20.44 8.26
N ASP A 110 8.02 19.19 8.70
CA ASP A 110 7.73 18.83 10.06
C ASP A 110 8.81 19.39 11.01
N SER A 111 8.43 20.34 11.86
CA SER A 111 9.37 20.96 12.77
C SER A 111 9.89 20.06 13.89
N ALA A 112 9.26 18.90 14.11
CA ALA A 112 9.68 17.93 15.11
C ALA A 112 10.80 17.02 14.60
N THR A 113 10.76 16.65 13.32
CA THR A 113 11.67 15.64 12.73
C THR A 113 12.54 16.20 11.60
N GLY A 114 12.13 17.32 10.97
CA GLY A 114 12.72 17.84 9.74
C GLY A 114 12.25 17.12 8.48
N ASN A 115 11.43 16.08 8.61
CA ASN A 115 10.88 15.34 7.47
C ASN A 115 9.87 16.19 6.68
N LYS A 116 9.75 15.93 5.40
CA LYS A 116 8.88 16.69 4.51
C LYS A 116 7.74 15.84 3.96
N TYR A 117 6.55 16.44 3.94
CA TYR A 117 5.33 15.77 3.55
C TYR A 117 4.47 16.66 2.66
N TYR A 118 3.69 16.06 1.79
CA TYR A 118 2.56 16.71 1.14
C TYR A 118 1.27 16.21 1.78
N VAL A 119 0.42 17.12 2.21
CA VAL A 119 -0.88 16.80 2.81
C VAL A 119 -1.97 17.29 1.88
N LEU A 120 -2.74 16.36 1.31
CA LEU A 120 -3.90 16.63 0.48
C LEU A 120 -5.16 16.43 1.33
N MET A 121 -5.92 17.51 1.57
CA MET A 121 -7.12 17.47 2.39
C MET A 121 -8.17 18.44 1.88
N GLU A 122 -9.43 18.18 2.21
CA GLU A 122 -10.51 19.14 1.90
C GLU A 122 -10.26 20.49 2.56
N ASN A 123 -10.59 21.58 1.85
CA ASN A 123 -10.53 22.93 2.40
C ASN A 123 -11.43 23.04 3.65
N THR A 124 -11.06 23.90 4.59
CA THR A 124 -11.77 24.05 5.88
C THR A 124 -13.25 24.46 5.73
N THR A 125 -13.63 25.02 4.59
CA THR A 125 -15.02 25.42 4.30
C THR A 125 -15.90 24.28 3.78
N VAL A 126 -15.32 23.12 3.48
CA VAL A 126 -16.00 21.95 2.89
C VAL A 126 -15.65 20.70 3.70
N ASN A 127 -16.63 19.86 3.97
CA ASN A 127 -16.43 18.55 4.57
C ASN A 127 -17.45 17.55 3.99
N ARG A 128 -17.02 16.77 2.99
CA ARG A 128 -17.84 15.78 2.29
C ARG A 128 -17.52 14.35 2.71
N GLY A 129 -16.52 14.17 3.56
CA GLY A 129 -16.08 12.86 4.00
C GLY A 129 -15.21 12.11 2.98
N TRP A 130 -14.60 12.82 2.02
CA TRP A 130 -13.80 12.18 0.96
C TRP A 130 -12.40 11.76 1.39
N GLY A 131 -12.02 12.08 2.62
CA GLY A 131 -10.75 11.67 3.21
C GLY A 131 -9.63 12.68 3.04
N SER A 132 -8.49 12.31 3.63
CA SER A 132 -7.24 13.07 3.59
C SER A 132 -6.07 12.15 3.34
N TYR A 133 -5.07 12.64 2.61
CA TYR A 133 -3.99 11.82 2.07
C TYR A 133 -2.65 12.51 2.36
N LEU A 134 -1.73 11.78 2.96
CA LEU A 134 -0.40 12.28 3.29
C LEU A 134 0.64 11.51 2.45
N PHE A 135 1.62 12.21 1.90
CA PHE A 135 2.65 11.64 1.07
C PHE A 135 4.02 12.04 1.58
N ALA A 136 4.94 11.10 1.67
CA ALA A 136 6.34 11.41 1.93
C ALA A 136 6.90 12.19 0.73
N ALA A 137 7.54 13.34 0.98
CA ALA A 137 8.09 14.16 -0.10
C ALA A 137 9.45 13.66 -0.59
N GLU A 138 10.08 12.79 0.17
CA GLU A 138 11.33 12.12 -0.17
C GLU A 138 11.05 10.65 -0.42
N MET A 139 11.36 10.17 -1.62
CA MET A 139 11.22 8.75 -1.97
C MET A 139 12.54 8.23 -2.53
N SER A 140 12.84 6.98 -2.24
CA SER A 140 13.89 6.27 -2.94
C SER A 140 13.29 5.57 -4.16
N PRO A 141 13.69 5.90 -5.39
CA PRO A 141 13.16 5.25 -6.60
C PRO A 141 13.51 3.76 -6.69
N SER A 142 14.45 3.30 -5.86
CA SER A 142 14.89 1.91 -5.80
C SER A 142 14.16 1.08 -4.75
N ARG A 143 13.19 1.64 -4.03
CA ARG A 143 12.47 0.95 -2.95
C ARG A 143 11.08 0.50 -3.38
N THR A 144 10.62 -0.60 -2.81
CA THR A 144 9.23 -1.04 -2.90
C THR A 144 8.34 0.03 -2.25
N PRO A 145 7.40 0.65 -2.97
CA PRO A 145 6.46 1.59 -2.38
C PRO A 145 5.60 0.88 -1.33
N VAL A 146 5.45 1.50 -0.16
CA VAL A 146 4.54 1.03 0.89
C VAL A 146 3.45 2.07 1.07
N ILE A 147 2.21 1.62 1.08
CA ILE A 147 1.02 2.44 1.31
C ILE A 147 0.37 1.95 2.61
N ILE A 148 0.05 2.87 3.51
CA ILE A 148 -0.72 2.56 4.73
C ILE A 148 -2.10 3.17 4.59
N GLU A 149 -3.12 2.43 5.00
CA GLU A 149 -4.51 2.81 4.83
C GLU A 149 -5.30 2.66 6.12
N ALA A 150 -6.19 3.62 6.39
CA ALA A 150 -7.19 3.57 7.46
C ALA A 150 -8.57 3.91 6.86
N PRO A 151 -9.30 2.91 6.34
CA PRO A 151 -10.59 3.16 5.68
C PRO A 151 -11.72 3.45 6.66
N HIS A 152 -11.59 3.10 7.94
CA HIS A 152 -12.63 3.23 8.95
C HIS A 152 -12.16 4.01 10.20
N PRO A 153 -11.68 5.26 10.07
CA PRO A 153 -10.98 5.98 11.14
C PRO A 153 -11.84 6.26 12.38
N VAL A 154 -13.17 6.22 12.25
CA VAL A 154 -14.09 6.51 13.37
C VAL A 154 -14.56 5.22 14.05
N THR A 155 -14.72 4.15 13.29
CA THR A 155 -15.31 2.89 13.76
C THR A 155 -14.27 1.95 14.36
N ASP A 156 -13.07 1.92 13.78
CA ASP A 156 -12.05 0.90 14.07
C ASP A 156 -10.99 1.41 15.07
N PHE A 157 -11.40 1.71 16.31
CA PHE A 157 -10.53 1.93 17.49
C PHE A 157 -9.15 2.57 17.20
N ASN A 158 -9.10 3.86 16.87
CA ASN A 158 -7.85 4.58 16.62
C ASN A 158 -7.00 4.03 15.46
N SER A 159 -7.57 3.26 14.53
CA SER A 159 -6.84 2.71 13.37
C SER A 159 -6.08 3.80 12.60
N GLN A 160 -6.63 5.00 12.51
CA GLN A 160 -6.00 6.15 11.85
C GLN A 160 -4.77 6.69 12.61
N GLU A 161 -4.77 6.65 13.95
CA GLU A 161 -3.61 7.06 14.75
C GLU A 161 -2.48 6.05 14.63
N ILE A 162 -2.82 4.78 14.69
CA ILE A 162 -1.87 3.68 14.50
C ILE A 162 -1.23 3.80 13.11
N ALA A 163 -2.04 4.00 12.06
CA ALA A 163 -1.59 4.20 10.70
C ALA A 163 -0.66 5.43 10.57
N TYR A 164 -1.02 6.54 11.22
CA TYR A 164 -0.20 7.76 11.25
C TYR A 164 1.13 7.56 11.96
N THR A 165 1.13 6.89 13.12
CA THR A 165 2.35 6.58 13.88
C THR A 165 3.31 5.75 13.03
N ILE A 166 2.82 4.72 12.36
CA ILE A 166 3.63 3.85 11.50
C ILE A 166 4.15 4.63 10.28
N PHE A 167 3.29 5.44 9.63
CA PHE A 167 3.67 6.27 8.49
C PHE A 167 4.83 7.20 8.82
N THR A 168 4.74 7.89 9.95
CA THR A 168 5.77 8.86 10.36
C THR A 168 7.05 8.19 10.87
N SER A 169 6.92 7.07 11.58
CA SER A 169 8.05 6.32 12.14
C SER A 169 8.85 5.57 11.07
N ALA A 170 8.20 5.15 9.98
CA ALA A 170 8.84 4.47 8.87
C ALA A 170 9.28 5.41 7.73
N TYR A 171 9.25 6.74 7.93
CA TYR A 171 9.70 7.71 6.93
C TYR A 171 11.16 7.47 6.54
N PRO A 172 11.58 7.56 5.28
CA PRO A 172 10.79 7.79 4.05
C PRO A 172 10.39 6.50 3.32
N HIS A 173 10.24 5.36 4.04
CA HIS A 173 9.94 4.05 3.44
C HIS A 173 8.47 3.89 3.07
N VAL A 174 7.60 4.59 3.78
CA VAL A 174 6.16 4.64 3.46
C VAL A 174 5.89 5.82 2.53
N THR A 175 5.33 5.50 1.37
CA THR A 175 5.05 6.48 0.30
C THR A 175 3.82 7.33 0.63
N ALA A 176 2.76 6.68 1.11
CA ALA A 176 1.49 7.34 1.35
C ALA A 176 0.77 6.79 2.59
N LEU A 177 0.04 7.67 3.26
CA LEU A 177 -0.99 7.35 4.24
C LEU A 177 -2.33 7.82 3.69
N LEU A 178 -3.28 6.91 3.53
CA LEU A 178 -4.62 7.18 3.06
C LEU A 178 -5.61 7.03 4.22
N VAL A 179 -6.34 8.09 4.54
CA VAL A 179 -7.30 8.09 5.65
C VAL A 179 -8.67 8.53 5.12
N SER A 180 -9.69 7.70 5.33
CA SER A 180 -11.08 8.06 5.02
C SER A 180 -11.55 9.24 5.89
N GLY A 181 -12.57 9.95 5.44
CA GLY A 181 -13.11 11.12 6.14
C GLY A 181 -14.44 10.85 6.86
N VAL A 182 -14.94 9.61 6.86
CA VAL A 182 -16.32 9.31 7.24
C VAL A 182 -16.41 8.00 8.03
N GLU A 183 -17.37 7.93 8.93
CA GLU A 183 -17.74 6.72 9.68
C GLU A 183 -18.43 5.72 8.72
N ARG A 184 -18.08 4.42 8.85
CA ARG A 184 -18.43 3.37 7.89
C ARG A 184 -19.93 3.07 7.76
N THR A 185 -20.74 3.36 8.79
CA THR A 185 -22.16 2.95 8.85
C THR A 185 -23.16 4.09 8.61
N LEU A 186 -22.68 5.30 8.28
CA LEU A 186 -23.56 6.46 8.06
C LEU A 186 -24.43 6.34 6.82
N GLY A 187 -23.97 5.66 5.78
CA GLY A 187 -24.72 5.44 4.55
C GLY A 187 -25.63 4.23 4.66
N PRO A 188 -26.96 4.38 4.41
CA PRO A 188 -27.92 3.28 4.58
C PRO A 188 -27.69 2.08 3.65
N ASN A 189 -26.97 2.28 2.53
CA ASN A 189 -26.65 1.24 1.55
C ASN A 189 -25.15 0.93 1.49
N GLY A 190 -24.36 1.30 2.52
CA GLY A 190 -22.93 1.07 2.56
C GLY A 190 -22.09 2.08 1.78
N GLU A 191 -22.65 3.27 1.48
CA GLU A 191 -21.94 4.31 0.72
C GLU A 191 -20.70 4.83 1.43
N THR A 192 -20.63 4.66 2.76
CA THR A 192 -19.54 5.13 3.60
C THR A 192 -18.59 4.02 4.07
N ASP A 193 -18.84 2.78 3.67
CA ASP A 193 -17.93 1.65 3.97
C ASP A 193 -16.81 1.59 2.91
N MET A 194 -15.74 2.36 3.16
CA MET A 194 -14.66 2.57 2.19
C MET A 194 -13.88 1.30 1.86
N ALA A 195 -13.82 0.32 2.76
CA ALA A 195 -13.18 -0.96 2.50
C ALA A 195 -13.99 -1.85 1.51
N HIS A 196 -15.26 -1.54 1.29
CA HIS A 196 -16.15 -2.29 0.42
C HIS A 196 -16.69 -1.49 -0.77
N ARG A 197 -16.19 -0.26 -0.97
CA ARG A 197 -16.70 0.65 -1.97
C ARG A 197 -15.70 0.90 -3.09
N THR A 198 -16.02 0.42 -4.30
CA THR A 198 -15.20 0.66 -5.51
C THR A 198 -15.36 2.08 -6.08
N GLN A 199 -16.44 2.76 -5.75
CA GLN A 199 -16.70 4.14 -6.18
C GLN A 199 -16.57 5.08 -4.98
N SER A 200 -15.34 5.44 -4.64
CA SER A 200 -15.00 6.41 -3.60
C SER A 200 -13.72 7.15 -3.96
N ILE A 201 -13.53 8.34 -3.39
CA ILE A 201 -12.26 9.06 -3.53
C ILE A 201 -11.12 8.30 -2.82
N PHE A 202 -11.45 7.56 -1.76
CA PHE A 202 -10.50 6.69 -1.07
C PHE A 202 -9.96 5.58 -2.01
N GLU A 203 -10.85 4.90 -2.75
CA GLU A 203 -10.45 3.89 -3.75
C GLU A 203 -9.63 4.53 -4.87
N THR A 204 -10.03 5.72 -5.36
CA THR A 204 -9.25 6.45 -6.37
C THR A 204 -7.83 6.72 -5.89
N ALA A 205 -7.64 7.06 -4.59
CA ALA A 205 -6.32 7.26 -4.02
C ALA A 205 -5.54 5.94 -3.87
N HIS A 206 -6.21 4.87 -3.44
CA HIS A 206 -5.65 3.52 -3.40
C HIS A 206 -5.10 3.10 -4.78
N GLU A 207 -5.94 3.18 -5.82
CA GLU A 207 -5.56 2.80 -7.18
C GLU A 207 -4.39 3.64 -7.73
N ALA A 208 -4.37 4.95 -7.45
CA ALA A 208 -3.33 5.85 -7.92
C ALA A 208 -1.93 5.52 -7.37
N PHE A 209 -1.85 5.08 -6.11
CA PHE A 209 -0.58 4.79 -5.43
C PHE A 209 -0.21 3.30 -5.40
N THR A 210 -1.16 2.39 -5.63
CA THR A 210 -0.87 0.96 -5.76
C THR A 210 -0.19 0.66 -7.09
N LYS A 211 1.06 0.22 -7.03
CA LYS A 211 1.88 -0.12 -8.20
C LYS A 211 2.22 -1.62 -8.18
N PHE A 212 2.58 -2.16 -9.34
CA PHE A 212 3.13 -3.52 -9.40
C PHE A 212 4.32 -3.67 -8.43
N GLY A 213 4.24 -4.66 -7.57
CA GLY A 213 5.26 -4.94 -6.55
C GLY A 213 5.21 -4.02 -5.32
N SER A 214 4.28 -3.06 -5.22
CA SER A 214 4.07 -2.30 -3.98
C SER A 214 3.47 -3.16 -2.87
N VAL A 215 3.50 -2.65 -1.64
CA VAL A 215 2.85 -3.27 -0.47
C VAL A 215 1.82 -2.31 0.08
N VAL A 216 0.58 -2.75 0.19
CA VAL A 216 -0.51 -2.03 0.84
C VAL A 216 -0.79 -2.68 2.18
N ILE A 217 -0.76 -1.89 3.25
CA ILE A 217 -1.05 -2.31 4.62
C ILE A 217 -2.27 -1.54 5.09
N GLN A 218 -3.36 -2.25 5.33
CA GLN A 218 -4.62 -1.64 5.74
C GLN A 218 -4.89 -1.94 7.21
N ILE A 219 -5.05 -0.88 8.01
CA ILE A 219 -5.22 -0.97 9.47
C ILE A 219 -6.69 -0.92 9.82
N HIS A 220 -7.14 -1.96 10.50
CA HIS A 220 -8.48 -2.14 11.03
C HIS A 220 -8.45 -2.49 12.51
N GLY A 221 -9.62 -2.50 13.14
CA GLY A 221 -9.77 -2.92 14.52
C GLY A 221 -11.06 -3.67 14.78
N PHE A 222 -11.02 -4.65 15.68
CA PHE A 222 -12.18 -5.41 16.08
C PHE A 222 -12.39 -5.41 17.59
N ASP A 223 -13.64 -5.52 18.01
CA ASP A 223 -14.00 -5.68 19.43
C ASP A 223 -13.79 -7.13 19.90
N ALA A 224 -12.83 -7.31 20.79
CA ALA A 224 -12.51 -8.62 21.37
C ALA A 224 -13.72 -9.28 22.06
N SER A 225 -14.66 -8.51 22.58
CA SER A 225 -15.85 -9.07 23.23
C SER A 225 -16.78 -9.77 22.24
N HIS A 226 -16.79 -9.32 20.98
CA HIS A 226 -17.55 -9.95 19.90
C HIS A 226 -16.78 -11.07 19.19
N HIS A 227 -15.47 -11.16 19.44
CA HIS A 227 -14.56 -12.14 18.85
C HIS A 227 -13.66 -12.81 19.89
N PRO A 228 -14.21 -13.46 20.93
CA PRO A 228 -13.46 -13.91 22.11
C PRO A 228 -12.47 -15.05 21.84
N THR A 229 -12.54 -15.69 20.68
CA THR A 229 -11.66 -16.80 20.28
C THR A 229 -10.58 -16.36 19.29
N GLU A 230 -10.65 -15.11 18.82
CA GLU A 230 -9.66 -14.60 17.88
C GLU A 230 -8.38 -14.19 18.62
N PRO A 231 -7.20 -14.32 17.98
CA PRO A 231 -5.95 -13.82 18.53
C PRO A 231 -5.93 -12.29 18.62
N LEU A 232 -4.85 -11.73 19.18
CA LEU A 232 -4.70 -10.29 19.37
C LEU A 232 -4.63 -9.53 18.05
N VAL A 233 -4.06 -10.13 17.01
CA VAL A 233 -4.00 -9.58 15.65
C VAL A 233 -4.34 -10.67 14.65
N VAL A 234 -5.20 -10.35 13.69
CA VAL A 234 -5.47 -11.21 12.54
C VAL A 234 -4.98 -10.54 11.28
N LEU A 235 -4.15 -11.25 10.52
CA LEU A 235 -3.62 -10.79 9.24
C LEU A 235 -4.28 -11.55 8.09
N SER A 236 -4.50 -10.85 6.98
CA SER A 236 -5.07 -11.45 5.77
C SER A 236 -4.58 -10.75 4.50
N ASP A 237 -4.47 -11.49 3.42
CA ASP A 237 -4.36 -10.90 2.08
C ASP A 237 -5.73 -10.72 1.39
N GLY A 238 -6.81 -11.12 2.09
CA GLY A 238 -8.19 -11.05 1.60
C GLY A 238 -8.61 -12.22 0.69
N ASP A 239 -7.74 -13.23 0.48
CA ASP A 239 -8.01 -14.38 -0.39
C ASP A 239 -7.57 -15.72 0.23
N GLY A 240 -7.02 -15.67 1.45
CA GLY A 240 -6.49 -16.84 2.15
C GLY A 240 -5.10 -17.26 1.68
N GLY A 241 -4.42 -16.43 0.89
CA GLY A 241 -3.02 -16.60 0.52
C GLY A 241 -2.07 -16.04 1.58
N ILE A 242 -0.79 -16.41 1.45
CA ILE A 242 0.28 -15.87 2.30
C ILE A 242 1.32 -15.24 1.37
N ASN A 243 1.23 -13.94 1.16
CA ASN A 243 2.24 -13.22 0.42
C ASN A 243 3.45 -12.87 1.31
N GLY A 244 4.58 -12.53 0.69
CA GLY A 244 5.82 -12.27 1.41
C GLY A 244 5.74 -11.09 2.39
N ALA A 245 4.92 -10.09 2.11
CA ALA A 245 4.71 -8.95 3.01
C ALA A 245 3.94 -9.37 4.26
N LEU A 246 2.87 -10.14 4.10
CA LEU A 246 2.10 -10.68 5.22
C LEU A 246 2.96 -11.56 6.12
N GLN A 247 3.78 -12.45 5.53
CA GLN A 247 4.66 -13.32 6.28
C GLN A 247 5.72 -12.54 7.07
N ALA A 248 6.32 -11.52 6.46
CA ALA A 248 7.31 -10.67 7.11
C ALA A 248 6.71 -9.89 8.29
N ILE A 249 5.50 -9.34 8.13
CA ILE A 249 4.81 -8.63 9.20
C ILE A 249 4.44 -9.58 10.33
N ALA A 250 3.86 -10.75 10.02
CA ALA A 250 3.50 -11.75 11.01
C ALA A 250 4.70 -12.14 11.89
N SER A 251 5.85 -12.43 11.28
CA SER A 251 7.07 -12.80 12.01
C SER A 251 7.52 -11.71 13.00
N HIS A 252 7.50 -10.43 12.60
CA HIS A 252 7.90 -9.33 13.51
C HIS A 252 6.92 -9.13 14.68
N LEU A 253 5.61 -9.36 14.44
CA LEU A 253 4.60 -9.26 15.49
C LEU A 253 4.70 -10.45 16.47
N GLU A 254 4.99 -11.66 15.99
CA GLU A 254 5.25 -12.84 16.84
C GLU A 254 6.49 -12.64 17.71
N ASP A 255 7.58 -12.09 17.15
CA ASP A 255 8.80 -11.76 17.88
C ASP A 255 8.56 -10.75 19.02
N ALA A 256 7.53 -9.91 18.89
CA ALA A 256 7.07 -8.99 19.93
C ALA A 256 6.09 -9.62 20.93
N ASN A 257 5.90 -10.93 20.90
CA ASN A 257 4.98 -11.69 21.75
C ASN A 257 3.48 -11.29 21.61
N LEU A 258 3.09 -10.80 20.44
CA LEU A 258 1.68 -10.64 20.09
C LEU A 258 1.15 -11.95 19.50
N SER A 259 -0.01 -12.42 19.96
CA SER A 259 -0.64 -13.59 19.36
C SER A 259 -1.23 -13.23 18.01
N ILE A 260 -0.84 -13.96 16.97
CA ILE A 260 -1.18 -13.67 15.58
C ILE A 260 -2.00 -14.82 14.99
N GLY A 261 -3.04 -14.46 14.24
CA GLY A 261 -3.75 -15.37 13.35
C GLY A 261 -3.56 -14.94 11.90
N ILE A 262 -3.49 -15.91 11.00
CA ILE A 262 -3.46 -15.64 9.58
C ILE A 262 -4.70 -16.29 8.97
N PHE A 263 -5.49 -15.48 8.24
CA PHE A 263 -6.59 -16.01 7.45
C PHE A 263 -6.04 -16.86 6.29
N ASP A 264 -6.41 -18.14 6.28
CA ASP A 264 -5.95 -19.14 5.32
C ASP A 264 -7.07 -19.62 4.36
N GLY A 265 -8.16 -18.84 4.30
CA GLY A 265 -9.36 -19.21 3.54
C GLY A 265 -10.43 -19.92 4.40
N PHE A 266 -10.11 -20.36 5.62
CA PHE A 266 -10.99 -21.13 6.51
C PHE A 266 -10.99 -20.61 7.94
N THR A 267 -9.80 -20.40 8.53
CA THR A 267 -9.66 -19.87 9.89
C THR A 267 -9.78 -18.35 9.89
N HIS A 268 -10.32 -17.76 10.96
CA HIS A 268 -10.48 -16.30 11.09
C HIS A 268 -11.36 -15.64 10.00
N GLU A 269 -12.30 -16.38 9.42
CA GLU A 269 -13.11 -15.99 8.25
C GLU A 269 -13.81 -14.63 8.41
N LYS A 270 -14.29 -14.32 9.63
CA LYS A 270 -14.99 -13.05 9.90
C LYS A 270 -14.10 -11.82 9.82
N LEU A 271 -12.79 -12.00 9.96
CA LEU A 271 -11.76 -10.96 9.91
C LEU A 271 -10.85 -11.09 8.67
N GLY A 272 -11.24 -11.94 7.72
CA GLY A 272 -10.44 -12.34 6.57
C GLY A 272 -10.44 -11.38 5.37
N ALA A 273 -11.13 -10.23 5.44
CA ALA A 273 -11.14 -9.19 4.38
C ALA A 273 -11.55 -9.65 2.96
N GLN A 274 -12.29 -10.75 2.83
CA GLN A 274 -12.64 -11.38 1.54
C GLN A 274 -13.42 -10.46 0.59
N LYS A 275 -14.14 -9.47 1.11
CA LYS A 275 -14.91 -8.51 0.32
C LYS A 275 -14.22 -7.16 0.14
N ASN A 276 -13.03 -7.01 0.71
CA ASN A 276 -12.25 -5.77 0.64
C ASN A 276 -11.90 -5.44 -0.82
N VAL A 277 -12.25 -4.23 -1.27
CA VAL A 277 -12.06 -3.84 -2.68
C VAL A 277 -10.62 -3.47 -2.96
N GLN A 278 -9.93 -2.81 -2.03
CA GLN A 278 -8.52 -2.47 -2.13
C GLN A 278 -7.65 -3.73 -2.21
N GLY A 279 -7.95 -4.73 -1.37
CA GLY A 279 -7.24 -6.01 -1.42
C GLY A 279 -7.43 -6.74 -2.75
N ARG A 280 -8.62 -6.71 -3.32
CA ARG A 280 -8.87 -7.30 -4.65
C ARG A 280 -8.12 -6.56 -5.75
N TYR A 281 -8.12 -5.23 -5.71
CA TYR A 281 -7.38 -4.41 -6.68
C TYR A 281 -5.87 -4.66 -6.55
N ALA A 282 -5.31 -4.57 -5.35
CA ALA A 282 -3.89 -4.77 -5.10
C ALA A 282 -3.39 -6.11 -5.64
N ARG A 283 -4.08 -7.22 -5.32
CA ARG A 283 -3.73 -8.55 -5.83
C ARG A 283 -3.83 -8.64 -7.35
N ALA A 284 -4.90 -8.10 -7.94
CA ALA A 284 -5.08 -8.08 -9.40
C ALA A 284 -3.97 -7.28 -10.11
N PHE A 285 -3.44 -6.25 -9.45
CA PHE A 285 -2.37 -5.40 -9.98
C PHE A 285 -0.97 -5.95 -9.69
N GLY A 286 -0.84 -7.04 -8.93
CA GLY A 286 0.43 -7.64 -8.55
C GLY A 286 1.15 -6.93 -7.41
N ALA A 287 0.40 -6.25 -6.54
CA ALA A 287 0.86 -5.69 -5.28
C ALA A 287 0.61 -6.67 -4.12
N GLY A 288 1.44 -6.59 -3.08
CA GLY A 288 1.17 -7.24 -1.81
C GLY A 288 0.06 -6.49 -1.07
N PHE A 289 -0.89 -7.23 -0.50
CA PHE A 289 -1.93 -6.66 0.37
C PHE A 289 -1.86 -7.32 1.74
N VAL A 290 -1.90 -6.52 2.79
CA VAL A 290 -1.95 -6.97 4.18
C VAL A 290 -3.05 -6.20 4.90
N HIS A 291 -4.14 -6.87 5.14
CA HIS A 291 -5.22 -6.41 6.01
C HIS A 291 -4.88 -6.82 7.44
N SER A 292 -4.81 -5.86 8.35
CA SER A 292 -4.47 -6.10 9.76
C SER A 292 -5.64 -5.70 10.65
N GLU A 293 -6.28 -6.68 11.24
CA GLU A 293 -7.31 -6.51 12.26
C GLU A 293 -6.68 -6.56 13.65
N ILE A 294 -6.81 -5.48 14.40
CA ILE A 294 -6.20 -5.32 15.72
C ILE A 294 -7.29 -5.39 16.79
N SER A 295 -7.11 -6.29 17.74
CA SER A 295 -8.01 -6.42 18.89
C SER A 295 -8.08 -5.14 19.72
N SER A 296 -9.28 -4.78 20.21
CA SER A 296 -9.47 -3.72 21.19
C SER A 296 -8.61 -3.90 22.45
N ILE A 297 -8.23 -5.14 22.79
CA ILE A 297 -7.29 -5.42 23.90
C ILE A 297 -5.92 -4.79 23.62
N VAL A 298 -5.41 -4.89 22.39
CA VAL A 298 -4.14 -4.30 21.99
C VAL A 298 -4.24 -2.78 21.97
N VAL A 299 -5.29 -2.25 21.31
CA VAL A 299 -5.46 -0.80 21.12
C VAL A 299 -5.58 -0.03 22.43
N TYR A 300 -6.23 -0.60 23.43
CA TYR A 300 -6.40 0.04 24.75
C TYR A 300 -5.31 -0.32 25.78
N ASN A 301 -4.24 -1.00 25.35
CA ASN A 301 -3.08 -1.31 26.16
C ASN A 301 -1.84 -0.62 25.62
N ASP A 302 -1.36 0.42 26.30
CA ASP A 302 -0.25 1.27 25.85
C ASP A 302 1.03 0.47 25.50
N THR A 303 1.30 -0.61 26.23
CA THR A 303 2.46 -1.47 25.94
C THR A 303 2.25 -2.27 24.67
N MET A 304 1.10 -2.92 24.52
CA MET A 304 0.80 -3.78 23.37
C MET A 304 0.68 -2.96 22.08
N ILE A 305 0.03 -1.81 22.13
CA ILE A 305 -0.08 -0.96 20.93
C ILE A 305 1.29 -0.43 20.49
N THR A 306 2.14 -0.03 21.45
CA THR A 306 3.51 0.37 21.17
C THR A 306 4.32 -0.78 20.55
N GLN A 307 4.18 -2.01 21.07
CA GLN A 307 4.80 -3.20 20.49
C GLN A 307 4.34 -3.45 19.06
N TYR A 308 3.02 -3.34 18.80
CA TYR A 308 2.46 -3.50 17.46
C TYR A 308 3.03 -2.46 16.49
N GLU A 309 2.98 -1.19 16.83
CA GLU A 309 3.46 -0.08 15.99
C GLU A 309 4.96 -0.21 15.69
N GLN A 310 5.76 -0.52 16.69
CA GLN A 310 7.21 -0.71 16.54
C GLN A 310 7.53 -1.92 15.67
N SER A 311 6.85 -3.05 15.87
CA SER A 311 7.08 -4.27 15.10
C SER A 311 6.69 -4.10 13.65
N LEU A 312 5.56 -3.48 13.37
CA LEU A 312 5.14 -3.20 12.00
C LEU A 312 6.09 -2.20 11.32
N THR A 313 6.51 -1.16 12.04
CA THR A 313 7.53 -0.20 11.57
C THR A 313 8.83 -0.92 11.24
N GLN A 314 9.34 -1.77 12.12
CA GLN A 314 10.58 -2.52 11.87
C GLN A 314 10.43 -3.50 10.70
N SER A 315 9.29 -4.15 10.56
CA SER A 315 9.01 -4.98 9.39
C SER A 315 9.10 -4.19 8.08
N ILE A 316 8.54 -2.98 8.05
CA ILE A 316 8.62 -2.09 6.89
C ILE A 316 10.08 -1.71 6.60
N LEU A 317 10.82 -1.26 7.61
CA LEU A 317 12.20 -0.82 7.47
C LEU A 317 13.13 -1.93 7.02
N ASN A 318 12.91 -3.17 7.48
CA ASN A 318 13.79 -4.30 7.23
C ASN A 318 13.48 -5.04 5.92
N ASN A 319 12.21 -5.13 5.54
CA ASN A 319 11.79 -6.02 4.45
C ASN A 319 11.36 -5.30 3.17
N PHE A 320 10.89 -4.04 3.24
CA PHE A 320 10.36 -3.34 2.07
C PHE A 320 11.24 -2.17 1.61
N GLY A 321 12.35 -1.92 2.30
CA GLY A 321 13.29 -0.83 1.99
C GLY A 321 14.39 -1.19 1.00
N PHE A 322 14.49 -2.43 0.55
CA PHE A 322 15.51 -2.85 -0.43
C PHE A 322 15.01 -2.59 -1.85
N PRO A 323 15.91 -2.25 -2.78
CA PRO A 323 15.52 -2.12 -4.17
C PRO A 323 14.83 -3.42 -4.60
N ALA A 324 13.64 -3.30 -5.18
CA ALA A 324 13.08 -4.41 -5.93
C ALA A 324 14.20 -4.88 -6.86
N TYR A 325 14.57 -6.15 -6.76
CA TYR A 325 15.55 -6.74 -7.68
C TYR A 325 15.00 -6.48 -9.09
N GLN A 326 15.53 -5.48 -9.77
CA GLN A 326 15.46 -5.47 -11.21
C GLN A 326 16.30 -6.67 -11.62
N ILE A 327 15.63 -7.81 -11.75
CA ILE A 327 16.19 -8.89 -12.54
C ILE A 327 16.24 -8.30 -13.94
N ASP A 328 17.39 -7.68 -14.27
CA ASP A 328 17.71 -7.33 -15.66
C ASP A 328 17.87 -8.69 -16.38
N ILE A 329 16.72 -9.30 -16.70
CA ILE A 329 16.68 -10.47 -17.55
C ILE A 329 17.03 -9.93 -18.94
N LYS A 330 18.31 -9.65 -19.15
CA LYS A 330 18.88 -9.69 -20.49
C LYS A 330 18.82 -11.14 -20.91
N ILE A 331 17.63 -11.60 -21.29
CA ILE A 331 17.50 -12.84 -22.06
C ILE A 331 18.30 -12.54 -23.32
N PRO A 332 19.45 -13.18 -23.55
CA PRO A 332 20.19 -12.94 -24.78
C PRO A 332 19.20 -13.22 -25.91
N ILE A 333 19.10 -12.30 -26.87
CA ILE A 333 18.21 -12.43 -28.04
C ILE A 333 18.41 -13.79 -28.71
N ILE A 334 19.58 -14.42 -28.53
CA ILE A 334 19.93 -15.78 -28.90
C ILE A 334 19.01 -16.84 -28.25
N ALA A 335 18.58 -16.68 -26.98
CA ALA A 335 17.69 -17.66 -26.33
C ALA A 335 16.26 -17.60 -26.86
N LEU A 336 15.77 -16.41 -27.21
CA LEU A 336 14.48 -16.22 -27.89
C LEU A 336 14.52 -16.77 -29.34
N GLY A 337 15.64 -16.63 -30.05
CA GLY A 337 15.86 -17.22 -31.35
C GLY A 337 15.83 -18.76 -31.34
N ILE A 338 16.45 -19.36 -30.31
CA ILE A 338 16.47 -20.84 -30.17
C ILE A 338 15.05 -21.38 -29.84
N MET A 339 14.30 -20.73 -28.94
CA MET A 339 12.92 -21.14 -28.64
C MET A 339 11.99 -20.97 -29.84
N SER A 340 12.13 -19.92 -30.61
CA SER A 340 11.37 -19.71 -31.83
C SER A 340 11.70 -20.78 -32.92
N PHE A 341 12.97 -21.18 -33.00
CA PHE A 341 13.40 -22.22 -33.96
C PHE A 341 12.85 -23.59 -33.57
N PHE A 342 12.82 -23.93 -32.29
CA PHE A 342 12.19 -25.19 -31.84
C PHE A 342 10.67 -25.18 -32.03
N PHE A 343 10.00 -24.06 -31.90
CA PHE A 343 8.56 -23.96 -32.13
C PHE A 343 8.22 -24.12 -33.64
N VAL A 344 9.00 -23.49 -34.52
CA VAL A 344 8.83 -23.59 -35.99
C VAL A 344 9.21 -24.99 -36.51
N ALA A 345 10.27 -25.59 -35.95
CA ALA A 345 10.68 -26.96 -36.33
C ALA A 345 9.64 -28.00 -35.93
N ASN A 346 9.09 -27.92 -34.69
CA ASN A 346 8.01 -28.81 -34.26
C ASN A 346 6.70 -28.61 -35.03
N TYR A 347 6.38 -27.37 -35.41
CA TYR A 347 5.19 -27.11 -36.24
C TYR A 347 5.32 -27.67 -37.66
N ARG A 348 6.51 -27.68 -38.25
CA ARG A 348 6.75 -28.30 -39.58
C ARG A 348 6.74 -29.84 -39.55
N PHE A 349 7.26 -30.46 -38.47
CA PHE A 349 7.23 -31.91 -38.35
C PHE A 349 5.84 -32.50 -38.09
N SER A 350 4.91 -31.72 -37.50
CA SER A 350 3.54 -32.20 -37.29
C SER A 350 2.67 -32.17 -38.56
N LYS A 351 3.09 -31.45 -39.61
CA LYS A 351 2.35 -31.34 -40.89
C LYS A 351 2.80 -32.31 -42.00
N THR A 352 3.80 -33.14 -41.74
CA THR A 352 4.35 -34.08 -42.76
C THR A 352 4.15 -35.54 -42.42
N ARG A 353 3.07 -35.93 -41.73
CA ARG A 353 2.63 -37.33 -41.72
C ARG A 353 1.55 -37.50 -42.79
N PRO A 354 1.80 -38.27 -43.87
CA PRO A 354 0.75 -38.78 -44.73
C PRO A 354 0.03 -39.94 -44.03
N ASP A 355 -1.24 -40.05 -44.32
CA ASP A 355 -2.16 -41.10 -43.87
C ASP A 355 -1.64 -42.51 -44.02
#